data_f14c0a008fde6de17700793dc24340b7
#
_entry.id   f14c0a008fde6de17700793dc24340b7
#
_cell.length_a   1.000
_cell.length_b   1.000
_cell.length_c   1.000
_cell.angle_alpha   90.00
_cell.angle_beta   90.00
_cell.angle_gamma   90.00
#
_symmetry.space_group_name_H-M   'P 1'
#
loop_
_entity.id
_entity.type
_entity.pdbx_description
1 polymer ?
#
loop_
_entity_poly.entity_id
_entity_poly.type
_entity_poly.pdbx_seq_one_letter_code
_entity_poly.pdbx_strand_id
1 'polypeptide(L)'
;MKKALALALALTMVLGLTACGGGDKPQQPAGSTPAASTPAASTPTAGPVANKDKPLVWFNRQPSNSSTGELDMTALSFNKDTYYVGFDANQGAELQGQMILDYITANIDTIDRNGDGVIGYVLAIGDIGHNDSIARTRGVRKALDTAVEEGGAIKSDAVGINADGSASAVKDGKLTIGGKEYTVRELASQEMKNSAGATWDAATAGNTIGTWVSTFGDQIDIVASNNDGMGMAMFNAWSKENKVPTFGYDANSDAVAAIADGYGGTISQHADVQAYLTLRVLRNALDGVDIDTGIGTPDEAGNVLSDDVFKYVDAERSYYALNVAVTAGNYTDFTDATKPYAPVANQLSQDGHPTKNVWLNIYNAADNFLSATYQPLLQNYDDILNLNVEYIGGDGQTEGNITNRLSNPSQYDAFAINMVKTDNSASYTALLNQ
;
A
#
# COMPACT_ATOMS: atom_id res chain seq x y z
N MET A 1 -17.89 -15.19 46.88
CA MET A 1 -16.76 -15.45 47.78
C MET A 1 -15.50 -15.10 47.04
N LYS A 2 -14.92 -13.93 47.41
CA LYS A 2 -13.55 -13.71 47.84
C LYS A 2 -12.45 -14.19 46.87
N LYS A 3 -11.46 -13.44 46.36
CA LYS A 3 -10.78 -12.22 46.85
C LYS A 3 -10.00 -11.57 45.69
N ALA A 4 -9.97 -10.26 45.74
CA ALA A 4 -8.99 -9.41 45.05
C ALA A 4 -7.60 -9.56 45.69
N LEU A 5 -6.51 -9.25 44.95
CA LEU A 5 -5.29 -8.75 45.50
C LEU A 5 -4.58 -7.81 44.52
N ALA A 6 -4.59 -6.54 44.86
CA ALA A 6 -3.71 -5.51 44.33
C ALA A 6 -2.40 -5.54 45.10
N LEU A 7 -1.26 -5.23 44.46
CA LEU A 7 -0.06 -4.81 45.13
C LEU A 7 0.67 -3.73 44.31
N ALA A 8 0.63 -2.54 44.88
CA ALA A 8 1.50 -1.39 44.58
C ALA A 8 2.70 -1.43 45.50
N LEU A 9 3.89 -0.97 45.05
CA LEU A 9 4.95 -0.35 45.87
C LEU A 9 6.01 0.17 44.86
N ALA A 10 6.26 1.39 44.82
CA ALA A 10 6.82 2.43 45.69
C ALA A 10 8.27 2.76 45.32
N LEU A 11 8.40 3.97 44.99
CA LEU A 11 9.49 4.94 44.82
C LEU A 11 10.57 4.87 45.92
N THR A 12 11.87 4.98 45.54
CA THR A 12 12.88 5.63 46.39
C THR A 12 13.93 6.36 45.54
N MET A 13 13.92 7.68 45.71
CA MET A 13 15.05 8.58 45.39
C MET A 13 16.14 8.42 46.47
N VAL A 14 17.42 8.52 46.03
CA VAL A 14 18.50 9.01 46.91
C VAL A 14 19.37 9.96 46.11
N LEU A 15 19.34 11.21 46.56
CA LEU A 15 20.34 12.25 46.27
C LEU A 15 21.60 12.01 47.13
N GLY A 16 22.75 12.33 46.54
CA GLY A 16 24.01 12.46 47.30
C GLY A 16 25.01 13.34 46.59
N LEU A 17 25.07 14.61 47.03
CA LEU A 17 26.14 15.57 46.72
C LEU A 17 27.36 15.34 47.60
N THR A 18 28.56 15.70 47.08
CA THR A 18 29.68 16.48 47.67
C THR A 18 30.97 16.05 46.98
N ALA A 19 31.72 16.86 46.37
CA ALA A 19 32.49 18.08 46.58
C ALA A 19 34.00 17.84 46.89
N CYS A 20 34.84 18.47 46.04
CA CYS A 20 36.11 19.11 46.31
C CYS A 20 37.40 18.33 46.63
N GLY A 21 38.46 18.79 45.97
CA GLY A 21 39.89 18.81 46.34
C GLY A 21 40.80 18.20 45.27
N GLY A 22 41.63 18.84 44.55
CA GLY A 22 42.67 19.82 44.76
C GLY A 22 44.04 19.16 44.71
N GLY A 23 44.92 19.55 43.76
CA GLY A 23 46.35 19.45 43.98
C GLY A 23 47.20 18.72 42.94
N ASP A 24 47.98 19.52 42.25
CA ASP A 24 49.38 19.36 41.83
C ASP A 24 49.75 18.71 40.49
N LYS A 25 50.37 19.60 39.69
CA LYS A 25 51.25 19.25 38.54
C LYS A 25 52.62 18.75 39.00
N PRO A 26 53.29 17.99 38.16
CA PRO A 26 54.69 18.34 37.82
C PRO A 26 54.98 18.36 36.31
N GLN A 27 55.85 19.25 36.02
CA GLN A 27 56.67 19.66 34.91
C GLN A 27 57.10 18.63 33.87
N GLN A 28 57.17 19.16 32.67
CA GLN A 28 57.68 18.71 31.38
C GLN A 28 59.21 18.55 31.34
N PRO A 29 59.75 17.75 30.45
CA PRO A 29 60.99 18.06 29.75
C PRO A 29 60.76 18.22 28.22
N ALA A 30 61.53 19.14 27.70
CA ALA A 30 61.52 19.64 26.36
C ALA A 30 62.11 18.72 25.30
N GLY A 31 61.60 18.85 24.09
CA GLY A 31 62.44 18.84 22.88
C GLY A 31 62.34 17.69 21.94
N SER A 32 61.52 17.81 20.91
CA SER A 32 61.92 17.49 19.54
C SER A 32 60.90 18.11 18.57
N THR A 33 61.38 18.88 17.62
CA THR A 33 60.65 19.52 16.53
C THR A 33 60.16 18.47 15.53
N PRO A 34 58.85 18.34 15.24
CA PRO A 34 58.39 17.60 14.09
C PRO A 34 58.33 18.55 12.86
N ALA A 35 58.68 17.94 11.74
CA ALA A 35 58.62 18.53 10.40
C ALA A 35 57.20 19.04 10.07
N ALA A 36 57.15 20.16 9.38
CA ALA A 36 55.92 20.74 8.85
C ALA A 36 55.22 19.77 7.88
N SER A 37 54.11 19.19 8.31
CA SER A 37 53.16 18.52 7.44
C SER A 37 52.30 19.58 6.78
N THR A 38 52.31 19.63 5.48
CA THR A 38 51.39 20.42 4.61
C THR A 38 49.94 20.08 5.02
N PRO A 39 49.07 21.08 5.25
CA PRO A 39 47.67 20.77 5.50
C PRO A 39 47.08 20.09 4.27
N ALA A 40 46.55 18.87 4.43
CA ALA A 40 45.68 18.27 3.45
C ALA A 40 44.52 19.24 3.18
N ALA A 41 44.28 19.55 1.93
CA ALA A 41 43.13 20.36 1.52
C ALA A 41 41.85 19.70 2.08
N SER A 42 41.19 20.36 3.03
CA SER A 42 39.89 19.97 3.49
C SER A 42 38.93 20.08 2.31
N THR A 43 38.42 18.94 1.89
CA THR A 43 37.27 18.90 0.98
C THR A 43 36.15 19.78 1.59
N PRO A 44 35.54 20.69 0.84
CA PRO A 44 34.47 21.50 1.38
C PRO A 44 33.37 20.58 1.87
N THR A 45 33.08 20.60 3.17
CA THR A 45 31.90 19.96 3.71
C THR A 45 30.71 20.69 3.06
N ALA A 46 29.96 20.02 2.18
CA ALA A 46 28.73 20.56 1.64
C ALA A 46 27.87 21.03 2.83
N GLY A 47 27.35 22.23 2.78
CA GLY A 47 26.40 22.73 3.77
C GLY A 47 25.14 21.82 3.83
N PRO A 48 24.33 21.93 4.87
CA PRO A 48 23.12 21.13 4.98
C PRO A 48 22.23 21.33 3.73
N VAL A 49 21.83 20.23 3.10
CA VAL A 49 20.93 20.24 1.96
C VAL A 49 19.57 20.77 2.42
N ALA A 50 19.00 21.73 1.69
CA ALA A 50 17.67 22.24 2.00
C ALA A 50 16.63 21.13 1.85
N ASN A 51 15.57 21.10 2.68
CA ASN A 51 14.58 20.03 2.65
C ASN A 51 13.95 19.85 1.27
N LYS A 52 13.71 20.95 0.55
CA LYS A 52 13.20 20.95 -0.84
C LYS A 52 14.10 20.25 -1.86
N ASP A 53 15.38 20.04 -1.53
CA ASP A 53 16.36 19.42 -2.42
C ASP A 53 16.64 17.96 -2.04
N LYS A 54 15.96 17.44 -0.98
CA LYS A 54 16.10 16.07 -0.54
C LYS A 54 15.27 15.10 -1.38
N PRO A 55 15.72 13.86 -1.59
CA PRO A 55 14.95 12.84 -2.29
C PRO A 55 13.57 12.60 -1.67
N LEU A 56 12.57 12.44 -2.52
CA LEU A 56 11.19 12.16 -2.17
C LEU A 56 10.66 11.00 -3.02
N VAL A 57 10.15 9.96 -2.37
CA VAL A 57 9.42 8.90 -3.06
C VAL A 57 7.98 8.88 -2.56
N TRP A 58 7.04 9.11 -3.48
CA TRP A 58 5.65 8.75 -3.30
C TRP A 58 5.55 7.24 -3.50
N PHE A 59 5.06 6.50 -2.52
CA PHE A 59 5.07 5.05 -2.64
C PHE A 59 3.71 4.41 -2.45
N ASN A 60 3.55 3.23 -3.04
CA ASN A 60 2.40 2.35 -3.03
C ASN A 60 1.13 3.01 -3.62
N ARG A 61 0.73 4.19 -3.17
CA ARG A 61 -0.41 4.92 -3.70
C ARG A 61 0.05 6.08 -4.57
N GLN A 62 -0.48 6.13 -5.78
CA GLN A 62 -0.17 7.15 -6.76
C GLN A 62 -0.71 8.51 -6.29
N PRO A 63 0.14 9.57 -6.21
CA PRO A 63 -0.39 10.91 -6.09
C PRO A 63 -1.22 11.21 -7.33
N SER A 64 -2.52 11.41 -7.16
CA SER A 64 -3.47 11.51 -8.28
C SER A 64 -4.18 12.85 -8.29
N ASN A 65 -4.50 13.30 -9.47
CA ASN A 65 -5.40 14.42 -9.67
C ASN A 65 -6.82 14.02 -9.24
N SER A 66 -7.43 14.77 -8.33
CA SER A 66 -8.74 14.46 -7.76
C SER A 66 -9.88 14.44 -8.80
N SER A 67 -9.70 15.14 -9.92
CA SER A 67 -10.72 15.24 -10.96
C SER A 67 -10.60 14.14 -12.01
N THR A 68 -9.39 13.69 -12.33
CA THR A 68 -9.14 12.71 -13.41
C THR A 68 -8.74 11.33 -12.89
N GLY A 69 -8.21 11.23 -11.67
CA GLY A 69 -7.63 10.00 -11.12
C GLY A 69 -6.27 9.63 -11.72
N GLU A 70 -5.75 10.45 -12.63
CA GLU A 70 -4.44 10.26 -13.27
C GLU A 70 -3.30 10.72 -12.35
N LEU A 71 -2.08 10.26 -12.65
CA LEU A 71 -0.87 10.65 -11.92
C LEU A 71 -0.71 12.17 -11.89
N ASP A 72 -0.53 12.73 -10.70
CA ASP A 72 -0.26 14.16 -10.51
C ASP A 72 1.21 14.47 -10.82
N MET A 73 1.48 14.90 -12.04
CA MET A 73 2.83 15.31 -12.47
C MET A 73 3.37 16.50 -11.70
N THR A 74 2.51 17.31 -11.06
CA THR A 74 2.97 18.41 -10.20
C THR A 74 3.64 17.86 -8.95
N ALA A 75 3.07 16.82 -8.35
CA ALA A 75 3.68 16.12 -7.22
C ALA A 75 5.04 15.48 -7.58
N LEU A 76 5.18 14.96 -8.80
CA LEU A 76 6.42 14.37 -9.32
C LEU A 76 7.48 15.42 -9.70
N SER A 77 7.07 16.65 -9.90
CA SER A 77 7.95 17.77 -10.26
C SER A 77 8.48 18.54 -9.05
N PHE A 78 8.30 18.03 -7.82
CA PHE A 78 8.72 18.72 -6.61
C PHE A 78 10.22 19.04 -6.61
N ASN A 79 11.07 18.07 -6.96
CA ASN A 79 12.49 18.29 -7.23
C ASN A 79 13.02 17.25 -8.24
N LYS A 80 14.32 17.33 -8.56
CA LYS A 80 14.96 16.40 -9.52
C LYS A 80 15.01 14.93 -9.02
N ASP A 81 14.95 14.72 -7.72
CA ASP A 81 15.04 13.42 -7.05
C ASP A 81 13.68 13.01 -6.44
N THR A 82 12.58 13.38 -7.13
CA THR A 82 11.21 12.96 -6.77
C THR A 82 10.72 11.89 -7.71
N TYR A 83 10.25 10.77 -7.14
CA TYR A 83 9.81 9.58 -7.87
C TYR A 83 8.48 9.05 -7.32
N TYR A 84 7.79 8.26 -8.13
CA TYR A 84 6.73 7.38 -7.68
C TYR A 84 7.19 5.93 -7.77
N VAL A 85 6.90 5.15 -6.73
CA VAL A 85 7.10 3.71 -6.70
C VAL A 85 5.82 3.05 -6.19
N GLY A 86 5.16 2.30 -7.05
CA GLY A 86 3.90 1.68 -6.68
C GLY A 86 3.42 0.74 -7.76
N PHE A 87 2.14 0.77 -8.04
CA PHE A 87 1.50 -0.01 -9.08
C PHE A 87 0.54 0.88 -9.89
N ASP A 88 0.13 0.40 -11.06
CA ASP A 88 -0.92 1.06 -11.83
C ASP A 88 -2.29 0.62 -11.30
N ALA A 89 -2.95 1.52 -10.55
CA ALA A 89 -4.24 1.26 -9.93
C ALA A 89 -5.35 0.99 -10.95
N ASN A 90 -5.31 1.64 -12.11
CA ASN A 90 -6.30 1.44 -13.16
C ASN A 90 -6.11 0.08 -13.84
N GLN A 91 -4.87 -0.27 -14.18
CA GLN A 91 -4.55 -1.58 -14.75
C GLN A 91 -4.91 -2.72 -13.79
N GLY A 92 -4.58 -2.59 -12.50
CA GLY A 92 -4.95 -3.59 -11.49
C GLY A 92 -6.46 -3.70 -11.29
N ALA A 93 -7.19 -2.60 -11.38
CA ALA A 93 -8.65 -2.58 -11.30
C ALA A 93 -9.30 -3.25 -12.52
N GLU A 94 -8.79 -3.00 -13.73
CA GLU A 94 -9.23 -3.68 -14.94
C GLU A 94 -8.95 -5.19 -14.86
N LEU A 95 -7.79 -5.56 -14.32
CA LEU A 95 -7.43 -6.97 -14.12
C LEU A 95 -8.36 -7.66 -13.11
N GLN A 96 -8.78 -6.98 -12.02
CA GLN A 96 -9.77 -7.52 -11.08
C GLN A 96 -11.11 -7.75 -11.76
N GLY A 97 -11.58 -6.80 -12.53
CA GLY A 97 -12.82 -6.94 -13.31
C GLY A 97 -12.74 -8.09 -14.32
N GLN A 98 -11.61 -8.21 -15.04
CA GLN A 98 -11.38 -9.29 -16.00
C GLN A 98 -11.32 -10.66 -15.32
N MET A 99 -10.65 -10.77 -14.17
CA MET A 99 -10.61 -12.01 -13.37
C MET A 99 -12.01 -12.51 -12.99
N ILE A 100 -12.90 -11.59 -12.59
CA ILE A 100 -14.30 -11.93 -12.28
C ILE A 100 -15.04 -12.39 -13.54
N LEU A 101 -14.87 -11.67 -14.66
CA LEU A 101 -15.49 -12.02 -15.95
C LEU A 101 -15.00 -13.37 -16.47
N ASP A 102 -13.71 -13.67 -16.34
CA ASP A 102 -13.13 -14.96 -16.72
C ASP A 102 -13.72 -16.09 -15.87
N TYR A 103 -13.89 -15.85 -14.56
CA TYR A 103 -14.55 -16.83 -13.68
C TYR A 103 -16.00 -17.07 -14.08
N ILE A 104 -16.78 -16.01 -14.34
CA ILE A 104 -18.16 -16.13 -14.85
C ILE A 104 -18.18 -16.95 -16.13
N THR A 105 -17.30 -16.64 -17.06
CA THR A 105 -17.22 -17.29 -18.36
C THR A 105 -16.93 -18.79 -18.22
N ALA A 106 -15.99 -19.15 -17.35
CA ALA A 106 -15.60 -20.53 -17.11
C ALA A 106 -16.68 -21.34 -16.38
N ASN A 107 -17.57 -20.68 -15.61
CA ASN A 107 -18.59 -21.31 -14.80
C ASN A 107 -20.01 -20.96 -15.23
N ILE A 108 -20.21 -20.55 -16.48
CA ILE A 108 -21.47 -19.97 -16.98
C ILE A 108 -22.70 -20.88 -16.82
N ASP A 109 -22.51 -22.18 -16.84
CA ASP A 109 -23.60 -23.15 -16.68
C ASP A 109 -24.07 -23.34 -15.23
N THR A 110 -23.32 -22.83 -14.26
CA THR A 110 -23.54 -23.04 -12.82
C THR A 110 -23.53 -21.78 -11.97
N ILE A 111 -23.11 -20.65 -12.56
CA ILE A 111 -22.92 -19.40 -11.82
C ILE A 111 -24.26 -18.78 -11.37
N ASP A 112 -25.31 -18.87 -12.17
CA ASP A 112 -26.68 -18.47 -11.82
C ASP A 112 -27.27 -19.56 -10.90
N ARG A 113 -27.13 -19.37 -9.60
CA ARG A 113 -27.39 -20.40 -8.56
C ARG A 113 -28.86 -20.64 -8.33
N ASN A 114 -29.70 -19.64 -8.51
CA ASN A 114 -31.16 -19.74 -8.32
C ASN A 114 -31.91 -20.00 -9.63
N GLY A 115 -31.24 -19.91 -10.78
CA GLY A 115 -31.79 -20.18 -12.12
C GLY A 115 -32.77 -19.09 -12.61
N ASP A 116 -32.66 -17.87 -12.12
CA ASP A 116 -33.57 -16.77 -12.51
C ASP A 116 -33.15 -16.04 -13.79
N GLY A 117 -31.99 -16.40 -14.36
CA GLY A 117 -31.45 -15.82 -15.59
C GLY A 117 -30.64 -14.53 -15.35
N VAL A 118 -30.35 -14.21 -14.08
CA VAL A 118 -29.56 -13.02 -13.69
C VAL A 118 -28.36 -13.48 -12.86
N ILE A 119 -27.17 -13.02 -13.21
CA ILE A 119 -25.96 -13.21 -12.41
C ILE A 119 -25.88 -12.04 -11.43
N GLY A 120 -26.23 -12.29 -10.17
CA GLY A 120 -26.27 -11.29 -9.12
C GLY A 120 -24.96 -11.16 -8.37
N TYR A 121 -24.45 -9.93 -8.18
CA TYR A 121 -23.27 -9.71 -7.36
C TYR A 121 -23.48 -8.62 -6.31
N VAL A 122 -22.69 -8.67 -5.25
CA VAL A 122 -22.58 -7.62 -4.25
C VAL A 122 -21.15 -7.09 -4.18
N LEU A 123 -20.96 -5.80 -3.83
CA LEU A 123 -19.67 -5.12 -3.88
C LEU A 123 -19.34 -4.41 -2.55
N ALA A 124 -18.25 -4.84 -1.91
CA ALA A 124 -17.67 -4.15 -0.76
C ALA A 124 -16.71 -3.05 -1.23
N ILE A 125 -17.06 -1.79 -0.94
CA ILE A 125 -16.26 -0.60 -1.26
C ILE A 125 -15.44 -0.22 -0.03
N GLY A 126 -14.14 0.05 -0.21
CA GLY A 126 -13.24 0.40 0.89
C GLY A 126 -13.50 1.80 1.44
N ASP A 127 -13.21 2.82 0.65
CA ASP A 127 -13.37 4.25 0.98
C ASP A 127 -13.72 5.01 -0.30
N ILE A 128 -14.87 5.65 -0.34
CA ILE A 128 -15.36 6.36 -1.53
C ILE A 128 -14.48 7.56 -1.94
N GLY A 129 -13.63 8.04 -1.06
CA GLY A 129 -12.65 9.10 -1.33
C GLY A 129 -11.24 8.62 -1.64
N HIS A 130 -11.04 7.29 -1.73
CA HIS A 130 -9.73 6.68 -1.94
C HIS A 130 -9.53 6.30 -3.41
N ASN A 131 -8.40 6.68 -4.02
CA ASN A 131 -8.09 6.43 -5.44
C ASN A 131 -8.33 4.98 -5.86
N ASP A 132 -7.79 4.04 -5.10
CA ASP A 132 -7.88 2.63 -5.45
C ASP A 132 -9.30 2.09 -5.30
N SER A 133 -10.05 2.52 -4.29
CA SER A 133 -11.46 2.16 -4.14
C SER A 133 -12.27 2.60 -5.36
N ILE A 134 -12.05 3.84 -5.80
CA ILE A 134 -12.66 4.41 -6.98
C ILE A 134 -12.29 3.59 -8.22
N ALA A 135 -11.01 3.31 -8.42
CA ALA A 135 -10.52 2.53 -9.54
C ALA A 135 -11.08 1.09 -9.53
N ARG A 136 -10.96 0.37 -8.39
CA ARG A 136 -11.40 -1.03 -8.26
C ARG A 136 -12.91 -1.19 -8.41
N THR A 137 -13.71 -0.29 -7.81
CA THR A 137 -15.18 -0.26 -8.00
C THR A 137 -15.54 -0.05 -9.47
N ARG A 138 -14.88 0.91 -10.12
CA ARG A 138 -15.06 1.19 -11.55
C ARG A 138 -14.66 0.01 -12.42
N GLY A 139 -13.53 -0.64 -12.14
CA GLY A 139 -13.02 -1.78 -12.90
C GLY A 139 -14.00 -2.96 -12.89
N VAL A 140 -14.51 -3.32 -11.72
CA VAL A 140 -15.54 -4.37 -11.58
C VAL A 140 -16.80 -4.02 -12.36
N ARG A 141 -17.37 -2.82 -12.15
CA ARG A 141 -18.60 -2.40 -12.81
C ARG A 141 -18.46 -2.30 -14.32
N LYS A 142 -17.30 -1.84 -14.81
CA LYS A 142 -17.01 -1.76 -16.25
C LYS A 142 -16.93 -3.16 -16.89
N ALA A 143 -16.21 -4.09 -16.27
CA ALA A 143 -16.08 -5.45 -16.78
C ALA A 143 -17.42 -6.20 -16.83
N LEU A 144 -18.29 -5.94 -15.86
CA LEU A 144 -19.62 -6.55 -15.74
C LEU A 144 -20.73 -5.76 -16.47
N ASP A 145 -20.38 -4.71 -17.19
CA ASP A 145 -21.30 -3.79 -17.91
C ASP A 145 -22.36 -3.13 -17.02
N THR A 146 -22.13 -3.05 -15.71
CA THR A 146 -23.09 -2.44 -14.76
C THR A 146 -22.80 -0.97 -14.47
N ALA A 147 -21.71 -0.41 -14.99
CA ALA A 147 -21.34 0.98 -14.81
C ALA A 147 -22.34 1.95 -15.44
N VAL A 148 -22.65 3.05 -14.74
CA VAL A 148 -23.36 4.21 -15.29
C VAL A 148 -22.37 5.35 -15.45
N GLU A 149 -22.29 5.89 -16.66
CA GLU A 149 -21.45 7.04 -16.97
C GLU A 149 -22.27 8.33 -16.90
N GLU A 150 -21.79 9.31 -16.14
CA GLU A 150 -22.31 10.66 -16.12
C GLU A 150 -21.22 11.63 -16.54
N GLY A 151 -21.45 12.34 -17.66
CA GLY A 151 -20.50 13.33 -18.17
C GLY A 151 -19.13 12.73 -18.56
N GLY A 152 -19.07 11.45 -18.89
CA GLY A 152 -17.86 10.72 -19.24
C GLY A 152 -17.12 10.09 -18.06
N ALA A 153 -17.62 10.24 -16.83
CA ALA A 153 -17.07 9.63 -15.62
C ALA A 153 -17.97 8.47 -15.13
N ILE A 154 -17.34 7.36 -14.75
CA ILE A 154 -18.06 6.24 -14.13
C ILE A 154 -18.27 6.55 -12.65
N LYS A 155 -19.49 6.40 -12.15
CA LYS A 155 -19.77 6.53 -10.72
C LYS A 155 -19.10 5.43 -9.92
N SER A 156 -18.38 5.82 -8.88
CA SER A 156 -17.70 4.93 -7.95
C SER A 156 -18.34 4.86 -6.56
N ASP A 157 -19.32 5.75 -6.30
CA ASP A 157 -19.94 5.85 -4.98
C ASP A 157 -20.64 4.56 -4.57
N ALA A 158 -20.81 4.37 -3.28
CA ALA A 158 -21.70 3.37 -2.72
C ALA A 158 -23.14 3.67 -3.17
N VAL A 159 -23.89 2.63 -3.48
CA VAL A 159 -25.26 2.77 -3.97
C VAL A 159 -26.25 2.18 -2.97
N GLY A 160 -27.38 2.89 -2.83
CA GLY A 160 -28.52 2.39 -2.05
C GLY A 160 -29.22 1.24 -2.78
N ILE A 161 -30.11 0.59 -2.05
CA ILE A 161 -31.00 -0.44 -2.59
C ILE A 161 -32.34 0.22 -2.92
N ASN A 162 -32.82 0.04 -4.14
CA ASN A 162 -34.15 0.46 -4.57
C ASN A 162 -35.26 -0.37 -3.89
N ALA A 163 -36.50 0.09 -3.98
CA ALA A 163 -37.64 -0.63 -3.42
C ALA A 163 -37.88 -2.03 -4.03
N ASP A 164 -37.39 -2.27 -5.25
CA ASP A 164 -37.41 -3.56 -5.93
C ASP A 164 -36.22 -4.46 -5.60
N GLY A 165 -35.32 -4.02 -4.71
CA GLY A 165 -34.11 -4.73 -4.33
C GLY A 165 -32.91 -4.53 -5.24
N SER A 166 -33.01 -3.72 -6.31
CA SER A 166 -31.89 -3.39 -7.19
C SER A 166 -31.03 -2.27 -6.64
N ALA A 167 -29.76 -2.21 -7.08
CA ALA A 167 -28.85 -1.11 -6.73
C ALA A 167 -29.21 0.19 -7.49
N SER A 168 -29.11 1.35 -6.83
CA SER A 168 -29.69 2.61 -7.30
C SER A 168 -28.83 3.45 -8.24
N ALA A 169 -27.53 3.22 -8.37
CA ALA A 169 -26.65 4.05 -9.20
C ALA A 169 -25.85 3.26 -10.22
N VAL A 170 -26.38 2.10 -10.59
CA VAL A 170 -25.86 1.18 -11.61
C VAL A 170 -27.01 0.76 -12.53
N LYS A 171 -26.69 0.16 -13.65
CA LYS A 171 -27.65 -0.46 -14.59
C LYS A 171 -27.53 -1.97 -14.53
N ASP A 172 -28.52 -2.70 -15.04
CA ASP A 172 -28.35 -4.10 -15.39
C ASP A 172 -27.36 -4.19 -16.57
N GLY A 173 -26.32 -5.00 -16.36
CA GLY A 173 -25.30 -5.29 -17.36
C GLY A 173 -25.73 -6.42 -18.28
N LYS A 174 -25.05 -6.53 -19.44
CA LYS A 174 -25.25 -7.58 -20.41
C LYS A 174 -23.91 -8.17 -20.85
N LEU A 175 -23.76 -9.46 -20.64
CA LEU A 175 -22.59 -10.21 -21.10
C LEU A 175 -22.99 -11.17 -22.20
N THR A 176 -22.21 -11.21 -23.29
CA THR A 176 -22.38 -12.20 -24.35
C THR A 176 -21.31 -13.28 -24.21
N ILE A 177 -21.70 -14.48 -23.80
CA ILE A 177 -20.80 -15.61 -23.59
C ILE A 177 -21.27 -16.78 -24.44
N GLY A 178 -20.39 -17.32 -25.28
CA GLY A 178 -20.76 -18.42 -26.16
C GLY A 178 -21.89 -18.11 -27.16
N GLY A 179 -22.11 -16.80 -27.45
CA GLY A 179 -23.20 -16.34 -28.32
C GLY A 179 -24.56 -16.20 -27.65
N LYS A 180 -24.63 -16.42 -26.32
CA LYS A 180 -25.84 -16.23 -25.51
C LYS A 180 -25.67 -14.99 -24.64
N GLU A 181 -26.72 -14.17 -24.53
CA GLU A 181 -26.76 -13.00 -23.64
C GLU A 181 -27.17 -13.40 -22.22
N TYR A 182 -26.48 -12.88 -21.23
CA TYR A 182 -26.77 -13.02 -19.80
C TYR A 182 -26.95 -11.65 -19.18
N THR A 183 -27.88 -11.52 -18.28
CA THR A 183 -28.05 -10.31 -17.46
C THR A 183 -27.16 -10.38 -16.24
N VAL A 184 -26.48 -9.26 -15.91
CA VAL A 184 -25.69 -9.14 -14.67
C VAL A 184 -26.25 -7.99 -13.85
N ARG A 185 -26.37 -8.17 -12.54
CA ARG A 185 -26.95 -7.16 -11.66
C ARG A 185 -26.10 -6.95 -10.41
N GLU A 186 -25.75 -5.70 -10.13
CA GLU A 186 -25.26 -5.30 -8.81
C GLU A 186 -26.44 -5.20 -7.86
N LEU A 187 -26.57 -6.18 -6.96
CA LEU A 187 -27.68 -6.26 -6.00
C LEU A 187 -27.54 -5.23 -4.90
N ALA A 188 -26.32 -5.00 -4.43
CA ALA A 188 -25.98 -3.99 -3.44
C ALA A 188 -24.51 -3.65 -3.46
N SER A 189 -24.16 -2.44 -3.03
CA SER A 189 -22.81 -2.05 -2.66
C SER A 189 -22.83 -1.10 -1.47
N GLN A 190 -21.74 -1.11 -0.70
CA GLN A 190 -21.61 -0.27 0.49
C GLN A 190 -20.17 0.05 0.78
N GLU A 191 -19.91 1.29 1.24
CA GLU A 191 -18.65 1.66 1.86
C GLU A 191 -18.51 0.92 3.21
N MET A 192 -17.43 0.17 3.38
CA MET A 192 -17.14 -0.57 4.61
C MET A 192 -16.50 0.35 5.64
N LYS A 193 -17.36 1.16 6.25
CA LYS A 193 -17.01 2.18 7.24
C LYS A 193 -17.68 1.88 8.57
N ASN A 194 -16.90 1.84 9.63
CA ASN A 194 -17.43 1.60 10.98
C ASN A 194 -18.01 2.87 11.62
N SER A 195 -18.64 2.72 12.76
CA SER A 195 -19.27 3.82 13.50
C SER A 195 -18.28 4.88 14.01
N ALA A 196 -17.01 4.58 14.09
CA ALA A 196 -15.94 5.53 14.43
C ALA A 196 -15.42 6.29 13.21
N GLY A 197 -15.90 5.96 12.00
CA GLY A 197 -15.52 6.60 10.75
C GLY A 197 -14.31 5.98 10.05
N ALA A 198 -13.74 4.89 10.58
CA ALA A 198 -12.67 4.16 9.91
C ALA A 198 -13.23 3.35 8.73
N THR A 199 -12.60 3.47 7.58
CA THR A 199 -12.92 2.80 6.32
C THR A 199 -12.12 1.52 6.14
N TRP A 200 -12.40 0.72 5.11
CA TRP A 200 -11.78 -0.59 4.86
C TRP A 200 -12.02 -1.58 6.00
N ASP A 201 -13.12 -1.42 6.73
CA ASP A 201 -13.39 -2.14 7.97
C ASP A 201 -13.92 -3.56 7.70
N ALA A 202 -13.08 -4.55 8.00
CA ALA A 202 -13.38 -5.97 7.81
C ALA A 202 -14.58 -6.44 8.67
N ALA A 203 -14.73 -5.91 9.88
CA ALA A 203 -15.85 -6.30 10.76
C ALA A 203 -17.18 -5.77 10.19
N THR A 204 -17.20 -4.55 9.66
CA THR A 204 -18.36 -4.00 8.93
C THR A 204 -18.68 -4.88 7.72
N ALA A 205 -17.69 -5.29 6.94
CA ALA A 205 -17.89 -6.15 5.78
C ALA A 205 -18.52 -7.51 6.16
N GLY A 206 -17.99 -8.15 7.21
CA GLY A 206 -18.54 -9.40 7.74
C GLY A 206 -19.98 -9.28 8.22
N ASN A 207 -20.35 -8.17 8.86
CA ASN A 207 -21.74 -7.92 9.29
C ASN A 207 -22.64 -7.60 8.09
N THR A 208 -22.14 -6.85 7.11
CA THR A 208 -22.89 -6.42 5.91
C THR A 208 -23.27 -7.64 5.06
N ILE A 209 -22.37 -8.60 4.86
CA ILE A 209 -22.70 -9.79 4.07
C ILE A 209 -23.85 -10.61 4.71
N GLY A 210 -23.91 -10.67 6.03
CA GLY A 210 -25.02 -11.32 6.75
C GLY A 210 -26.37 -10.66 6.44
N THR A 211 -26.38 -9.32 6.35
CA THR A 211 -27.58 -8.54 5.96
C THR A 211 -27.94 -8.79 4.50
N TRP A 212 -26.97 -8.76 3.59
CA TRP A 212 -27.20 -9.01 2.17
C TRP A 212 -27.68 -10.43 1.89
N VAL A 213 -27.10 -11.44 2.55
CA VAL A 213 -27.57 -12.83 2.45
C VAL A 213 -29.02 -12.98 2.95
N SER A 214 -29.39 -12.24 3.99
CA SER A 214 -30.78 -12.23 4.50
C SER A 214 -31.75 -11.55 3.53
N THR A 215 -31.29 -10.55 2.78
CA THR A 215 -32.12 -9.75 1.84
C THR A 215 -32.25 -10.43 0.48
N PHE A 216 -31.15 -10.86 -0.11
CA PHE A 216 -31.08 -11.35 -1.49
C PHE A 216 -31.02 -12.88 -1.61
N GLY A 217 -30.55 -13.53 -0.57
CA GLY A 217 -30.54 -15.01 -0.53
C GLY A 217 -29.68 -15.62 -1.63
N ASP A 218 -30.31 -16.50 -2.42
CA ASP A 218 -29.67 -17.23 -3.52
C ASP A 218 -29.53 -16.41 -4.81
N GLN A 219 -29.96 -15.16 -4.81
CA GLN A 219 -29.67 -14.23 -5.91
C GLN A 219 -28.21 -13.75 -5.90
N ILE A 220 -27.47 -13.91 -4.78
CA ILE A 220 -26.06 -13.56 -4.74
C ILE A 220 -25.25 -14.71 -5.33
N ASP A 221 -24.66 -14.50 -6.48
CA ASP A 221 -23.80 -15.45 -7.17
C ASP A 221 -22.32 -15.14 -7.00
N ILE A 222 -21.98 -13.86 -6.74
CA ILE A 222 -20.61 -13.38 -6.63
C ILE A 222 -20.53 -12.33 -5.52
N VAL A 223 -19.42 -12.33 -4.78
CA VAL A 223 -18.98 -11.23 -3.92
C VAL A 223 -17.74 -10.60 -4.50
N ALA A 224 -17.79 -9.32 -4.81
CA ALA A 224 -16.62 -8.51 -5.16
C ALA A 224 -16.23 -7.63 -3.97
N SER A 225 -14.94 -7.48 -3.73
CA SER A 225 -14.42 -6.64 -2.65
C SER A 225 -13.25 -5.81 -3.13
N ASN A 226 -13.16 -4.56 -2.68
CA ASN A 226 -12.04 -3.71 -3.04
C ASN A 226 -10.71 -4.16 -2.42
N ASN A 227 -10.72 -5.00 -1.36
CA ASN A 227 -9.52 -5.64 -0.84
C ASN A 227 -9.80 -7.01 -0.20
N ASP A 228 -8.74 -7.77 0.08
CA ASP A 228 -8.83 -9.09 0.70
C ASP A 228 -9.30 -9.05 2.16
N GLY A 229 -8.91 -8.02 2.92
CA GLY A 229 -9.33 -7.92 4.32
C GLY A 229 -10.84 -7.93 4.48
N MET A 230 -11.55 -7.15 3.68
CA MET A 230 -13.02 -7.13 3.63
C MET A 230 -13.58 -8.39 2.94
N GLY A 231 -12.97 -8.81 1.82
CA GLY A 231 -13.37 -10.00 1.07
C GLY A 231 -13.32 -11.26 1.93
N MET A 232 -12.24 -11.47 2.67
CA MET A 232 -12.08 -12.61 3.60
C MET A 232 -13.07 -12.56 4.76
N ALA A 233 -13.35 -11.37 5.30
CA ALA A 233 -14.37 -11.23 6.33
C ALA A 233 -15.77 -11.64 5.82
N MET A 234 -16.12 -11.26 4.58
CA MET A 234 -17.37 -11.68 3.94
C MET A 234 -17.40 -13.18 3.64
N PHE A 235 -16.31 -13.72 3.09
CA PHE A 235 -16.17 -15.14 2.78
C PHE A 235 -16.29 -16.02 4.00
N ASN A 236 -15.71 -15.61 5.13
CA ASN A 236 -15.78 -16.33 6.39
C ASN A 236 -17.16 -16.18 7.09
N ALA A 237 -17.82 -15.03 6.94
CA ALA A 237 -19.12 -14.77 7.53
C ALA A 237 -20.30 -15.31 6.68
N TRP A 238 -20.03 -15.88 5.51
CA TRP A 238 -21.06 -16.46 4.65
C TRP A 238 -21.80 -17.60 5.37
N SER A 239 -23.09 -17.43 5.60
CA SER A 239 -23.89 -18.27 6.50
C SER A 239 -24.58 -19.47 5.83
N LYS A 240 -24.52 -19.59 4.49
CA LYS A 240 -25.14 -20.71 3.75
C LYS A 240 -24.11 -21.81 3.45
N GLU A 241 -24.59 -23.04 3.27
CA GLU A 241 -23.73 -24.21 3.01
C GLU A 241 -22.84 -24.05 1.77
N ASN A 242 -23.38 -23.50 0.71
CA ASN A 242 -22.64 -23.28 -0.53
C ASN A 242 -22.10 -21.85 -0.56
N LYS A 243 -20.84 -21.69 -0.24
CA LYS A 243 -20.16 -20.40 -0.41
C LYS A 243 -20.19 -19.93 -1.86
N VAL A 244 -20.30 -18.62 -2.05
CA VAL A 244 -20.15 -18.01 -3.36
C VAL A 244 -18.71 -17.60 -3.59
N PRO A 245 -18.22 -17.59 -4.85
CA PRO A 245 -16.90 -17.07 -5.16
C PRO A 245 -16.79 -15.62 -4.71
N THR A 246 -15.75 -15.35 -3.94
CA THR A 246 -15.44 -14.01 -3.43
C THR A 246 -14.14 -13.56 -4.03
N PHE A 247 -14.09 -12.33 -4.57
CA PHE A 247 -12.91 -11.77 -5.23
C PHE A 247 -12.42 -10.56 -4.47
N GLY A 248 -11.13 -10.54 -4.18
CA GLY A 248 -10.48 -9.46 -3.45
C GLY A 248 -9.36 -8.78 -4.23
N TYR A 249 -8.47 -8.15 -3.48
CA TYR A 249 -7.30 -7.45 -3.96
C TYR A 249 -6.27 -7.42 -2.84
N ASP A 250 -4.98 -7.39 -3.14
CA ASP A 250 -3.78 -7.30 -2.29
C ASP A 250 -2.99 -8.61 -2.20
N ALA A 251 -3.57 -9.76 -2.56
CA ALA A 251 -2.99 -11.09 -2.41
C ALA A 251 -2.48 -11.38 -0.99
N ASN A 252 -3.29 -11.03 0.01
CA ASN A 252 -2.99 -11.37 1.40
C ASN A 252 -2.88 -12.90 1.56
N SER A 253 -1.96 -13.35 2.37
CA SER A 253 -1.63 -14.78 2.49
C SER A 253 -2.82 -15.67 2.88
N ASP A 254 -3.75 -15.17 3.69
CA ASP A 254 -4.99 -15.85 4.06
C ASP A 254 -5.97 -15.96 2.89
N ALA A 255 -6.10 -14.91 2.08
CA ALA A 255 -6.93 -14.91 0.87
C ALA A 255 -6.35 -15.84 -0.21
N VAL A 256 -5.04 -15.80 -0.43
CA VAL A 256 -4.35 -16.72 -1.35
C VAL A 256 -4.55 -18.16 -0.92
N ALA A 257 -4.40 -18.48 0.37
CA ALA A 257 -4.65 -19.83 0.90
C ALA A 257 -6.12 -20.25 0.72
N ALA A 258 -7.07 -19.33 0.91
CA ALA A 258 -8.50 -19.60 0.80
C ALA A 258 -8.98 -19.88 -0.64
N ILE A 259 -8.16 -19.64 -1.66
CA ILE A 259 -8.46 -20.01 -3.05
C ILE A 259 -8.67 -21.53 -3.16
N ALA A 260 -7.89 -22.32 -2.40
CA ALA A 260 -8.09 -23.77 -2.33
C ALA A 260 -9.47 -24.17 -1.75
N ASP A 261 -10.09 -23.29 -0.96
CA ASP A 261 -11.37 -23.49 -0.28
C ASP A 261 -12.54 -22.75 -0.97
N GLY A 262 -12.32 -22.24 -2.21
CA GLY A 262 -13.36 -21.62 -3.03
C GLY A 262 -13.40 -20.08 -2.98
N TYR A 263 -12.39 -19.41 -2.41
CA TYR A 263 -12.19 -17.98 -2.68
C TYR A 263 -11.88 -17.81 -4.17
N GLY A 264 -12.59 -16.91 -4.86
CA GLY A 264 -12.55 -16.83 -6.33
C GLY A 264 -11.22 -16.37 -6.89
N GLY A 265 -10.55 -15.46 -6.16
CA GLY A 265 -9.26 -14.93 -6.54
C GLY A 265 -8.97 -13.56 -5.93
N THR A 266 -7.76 -13.09 -6.13
CA THR A 266 -7.26 -11.79 -5.68
C THR A 266 -6.29 -11.21 -6.68
N ILE A 267 -5.94 -9.93 -6.54
CA ILE A 267 -4.90 -9.28 -7.34
C ILE A 267 -3.68 -9.04 -6.47
N SER A 268 -2.54 -9.59 -6.88
CA SER A 268 -1.24 -9.20 -6.33
C SER A 268 -0.78 -7.89 -6.96
N GLN A 269 -0.42 -6.95 -6.13
CA GLN A 269 0.25 -5.70 -6.53
C GLN A 269 1.77 -5.77 -6.32
N HIS A 270 2.33 -6.94 -6.05
CA HIS A 270 3.74 -7.16 -5.76
C HIS A 270 4.29 -6.21 -4.69
N ALA A 271 3.74 -6.31 -3.48
CA ALA A 271 4.13 -5.48 -2.35
C ALA A 271 5.64 -5.60 -2.01
N ASP A 272 6.23 -6.76 -2.18
CA ASP A 272 7.66 -7.04 -2.01
C ASP A 272 8.52 -6.27 -3.02
N VAL A 273 8.13 -6.28 -4.30
CA VAL A 273 8.78 -5.51 -5.37
C VAL A 273 8.68 -4.01 -5.08
N GLN A 274 7.49 -3.53 -4.72
CA GLN A 274 7.28 -2.12 -4.37
C GLN A 274 8.13 -1.70 -3.16
N ALA A 275 8.20 -2.52 -2.11
CA ALA A 275 8.97 -2.23 -0.91
C ALA A 275 10.47 -2.11 -1.22
N TYR A 276 11.02 -3.05 -1.99
CA TYR A 276 12.40 -3.00 -2.45
C TYR A 276 12.68 -1.75 -3.28
N LEU A 277 11.88 -1.51 -4.32
CA LEU A 277 12.04 -0.35 -5.20
C LEU A 277 11.94 0.97 -4.44
N THR A 278 11.01 1.09 -3.50
CA THR A 278 10.84 2.31 -2.70
C THR A 278 12.13 2.70 -1.99
N LEU A 279 12.73 1.76 -1.26
CA LEU A 279 13.94 2.04 -0.50
C LEU A 279 15.20 2.07 -1.38
N ARG A 280 15.25 1.28 -2.45
CA ARG A 280 16.38 1.28 -3.39
C ARG A 280 16.47 2.59 -4.17
N VAL A 281 15.36 3.08 -4.70
CA VAL A 281 15.29 4.38 -5.39
C VAL A 281 15.71 5.51 -4.46
N LEU A 282 15.22 5.54 -3.21
CA LEU A 282 15.69 6.51 -2.21
C LEU A 282 17.20 6.41 -1.98
N ARG A 283 17.73 5.20 -1.83
CA ARG A 283 19.15 4.99 -1.58
C ARG A 283 20.00 5.48 -2.76
N ASN A 284 19.61 5.15 -4.00
CA ASN A 284 20.31 5.59 -5.20
C ASN A 284 20.32 7.11 -5.32
N ALA A 285 19.18 7.76 -5.07
CA ALA A 285 19.07 9.21 -5.09
C ALA A 285 19.95 9.87 -3.99
N LEU A 286 19.99 9.29 -2.79
CA LEU A 286 20.84 9.76 -1.69
C LEU A 286 22.35 9.61 -1.97
N ASP A 287 22.74 8.58 -2.67
CA ASP A 287 24.13 8.34 -3.05
C ASP A 287 24.53 9.12 -4.32
N GLY A 288 23.56 9.70 -5.04
CA GLY A 288 23.78 10.43 -6.28
C GLY A 288 24.29 9.53 -7.42
N VAL A 289 23.94 8.25 -7.38
CA VAL A 289 24.24 7.27 -8.43
C VAL A 289 23.10 7.20 -9.44
N ASP A 290 23.28 6.42 -10.50
CA ASP A 290 22.22 6.15 -11.47
C ASP A 290 21.02 5.55 -10.74
N ILE A 291 19.82 6.04 -11.04
CA ILE A 291 18.60 5.68 -10.32
C ILE A 291 18.27 4.19 -10.48
N ASP A 292 18.70 3.56 -11.57
CA ASP A 292 18.51 2.14 -11.86
C ASP A 292 19.59 1.23 -11.26
N THR A 293 20.54 1.78 -10.51
CA THR A 293 21.61 0.99 -9.89
C THR A 293 21.03 -0.11 -8.99
N GLY A 294 21.32 -1.38 -9.31
CA GLY A 294 20.79 -2.55 -8.61
C GLY A 294 19.32 -2.83 -8.88
N ILE A 295 18.71 -2.18 -9.90
CA ILE A 295 17.34 -2.39 -10.36
C ILE A 295 17.39 -2.88 -11.80
N GLY A 296 16.77 -4.03 -12.09
CA GLY A 296 16.63 -4.57 -13.46
C GLY A 296 17.92 -5.07 -14.13
N THR A 297 19.09 -4.82 -13.56
CA THR A 297 20.37 -5.33 -14.03
C THR A 297 21.13 -6.06 -12.93
N PRO A 298 21.85 -7.17 -13.26
CA PRO A 298 22.65 -7.87 -12.29
C PRO A 298 23.67 -6.94 -11.64
N ASP A 299 23.70 -6.91 -10.32
CA ASP A 299 24.82 -6.36 -9.59
C ASP A 299 26.00 -7.38 -9.52
N GLU A 300 27.13 -6.99 -8.93
CA GLU A 300 28.31 -7.86 -8.79
C GLU A 300 28.01 -9.12 -7.96
N ALA A 301 26.99 -9.10 -7.10
CA ALA A 301 26.52 -10.24 -6.33
C ALA A 301 25.44 -11.06 -7.06
N GLY A 302 25.00 -10.62 -8.23
CA GLY A 302 23.95 -11.26 -9.02
C GLY A 302 22.53 -11.01 -8.52
N ASN A 303 22.34 -10.03 -7.63
CA ASN A 303 21.03 -9.66 -7.12
C ASN A 303 20.39 -8.66 -8.07
N VAL A 304 19.28 -9.05 -8.67
CA VAL A 304 18.50 -8.21 -9.57
C VAL A 304 17.02 -8.36 -9.31
N LEU A 305 16.29 -7.31 -9.54
CA LEU A 305 14.87 -7.39 -9.69
C LEU A 305 14.56 -7.80 -11.14
N SER A 306 13.71 -8.82 -11.33
CA SER A 306 13.32 -9.26 -12.65
C SER A 306 12.51 -8.17 -13.38
N ASP A 307 12.85 -7.89 -14.63
CA ASP A 307 12.12 -6.96 -15.49
C ASP A 307 10.67 -7.44 -15.79
N ASP A 308 10.35 -8.69 -15.47
CA ASP A 308 9.01 -9.26 -15.60
C ASP A 308 8.04 -8.80 -14.50
N VAL A 309 8.53 -8.18 -13.43
CA VAL A 309 7.69 -7.82 -12.27
C VAL A 309 7.53 -6.32 -12.06
N PHE A 310 8.25 -5.49 -12.83
CA PHE A 310 8.10 -4.04 -12.78
C PHE A 310 8.29 -3.38 -14.14
N LYS A 311 7.88 -2.12 -14.23
CA LYS A 311 8.09 -1.23 -15.39
C LYS A 311 8.52 0.13 -14.91
N TYR A 312 9.57 0.70 -15.49
CA TYR A 312 9.95 2.09 -15.30
C TYR A 312 9.44 2.96 -16.46
N VAL A 313 8.83 4.09 -16.13
CA VAL A 313 8.35 5.10 -17.08
C VAL A 313 9.11 6.41 -16.80
N ASP A 314 10.14 6.66 -17.57
CA ASP A 314 11.06 7.82 -17.38
C ASP A 314 10.33 9.17 -17.43
N ALA A 315 9.41 9.34 -18.37
CA ALA A 315 8.61 10.57 -18.51
C ALA A 315 7.77 10.89 -17.26
N GLU A 316 7.44 9.89 -16.48
CA GLU A 316 6.66 9.97 -15.25
C GLU A 316 7.53 9.83 -14.00
N ARG A 317 8.81 9.50 -14.14
CA ARG A 317 9.70 9.15 -13.03
C ARG A 317 9.10 8.09 -12.10
N SER A 318 8.46 7.09 -12.70
CA SER A 318 7.62 6.15 -11.96
C SER A 318 8.03 4.71 -12.21
N TYR A 319 8.18 3.97 -11.13
CA TYR A 319 8.35 2.53 -11.10
C TYR A 319 7.01 1.88 -10.76
N TYR A 320 6.50 1.08 -11.67
CA TYR A 320 5.24 0.35 -11.50
C TYR A 320 5.51 -1.13 -11.31
N ALA A 321 5.26 -1.67 -10.12
CA ALA A 321 5.15 -3.11 -9.94
C ALA A 321 3.95 -3.62 -10.75
N LEU A 322 4.12 -4.73 -11.45
CA LEU A 322 3.06 -5.25 -12.32
C LEU A 322 2.01 -5.99 -11.50
N ASN A 323 0.73 -5.66 -11.73
CA ASN A 323 -0.35 -6.39 -11.07
C ASN A 323 -0.55 -7.76 -11.72
N VAL A 324 -0.86 -8.77 -10.90
CA VAL A 324 -1.10 -10.15 -11.34
C VAL A 324 -2.38 -10.69 -10.72
N ALA A 325 -3.25 -11.27 -11.53
CA ALA A 325 -4.42 -12.01 -11.04
C ALA A 325 -3.96 -13.35 -10.43
N VAL A 326 -4.33 -13.55 -9.17
CA VAL A 326 -4.06 -14.79 -8.41
C VAL A 326 -5.34 -15.58 -8.31
N THR A 327 -5.36 -16.72 -8.96
CA THR A 327 -6.53 -17.59 -9.11
C THR A 327 -6.17 -19.04 -8.82
N ALA A 328 -7.13 -19.96 -8.92
CA ALA A 328 -6.89 -21.39 -8.77
C ALA A 328 -5.78 -21.93 -9.68
N GLY A 329 -5.48 -21.25 -10.79
CA GLY A 329 -4.45 -21.68 -11.74
C GLY A 329 -3.00 -21.39 -11.30
N ASN A 330 -2.79 -20.42 -10.40
CA ASN A 330 -1.43 -19.94 -10.04
C ASN A 330 -1.22 -19.58 -8.56
N TYR A 331 -2.24 -19.72 -7.70
CA TYR A 331 -2.13 -19.30 -6.29
C TYR A 331 -0.96 -19.95 -5.53
N THR A 332 -0.55 -21.15 -5.95
CA THR A 332 0.59 -21.85 -5.33
C THR A 332 1.91 -21.10 -5.49
N ASP A 333 2.05 -20.29 -6.53
CA ASP A 333 3.24 -19.48 -6.75
C ASP A 333 3.35 -18.31 -5.76
N PHE A 334 2.22 -17.91 -5.16
CA PHE A 334 2.12 -16.85 -4.17
C PHE A 334 2.12 -17.35 -2.71
N THR A 335 2.00 -18.66 -2.50
CA THR A 335 2.08 -19.29 -1.16
C THR A 335 3.50 -19.74 -0.80
N ASP A 336 4.38 -19.83 -1.78
CA ASP A 336 5.77 -20.26 -1.59
C ASP A 336 6.65 -19.07 -1.18
N ALA A 337 6.86 -18.92 0.12
CA ALA A 337 7.75 -17.89 0.68
C ALA A 337 9.23 -18.04 0.24
N THR A 338 9.59 -19.17 -0.41
CA THR A 338 10.94 -19.38 -0.95
C THR A 338 11.14 -18.80 -2.35
N LYS A 339 10.07 -18.29 -2.96
CA LYS A 339 10.09 -17.62 -4.28
C LYS A 339 9.81 -16.12 -4.16
N PRO A 340 10.67 -15.34 -3.50
CA PRO A 340 10.51 -13.91 -3.47
C PRO A 340 10.69 -13.35 -4.87
N TYR A 341 9.79 -12.43 -5.27
CA TYR A 341 9.97 -11.70 -6.53
C TYR A 341 11.06 -10.63 -6.42
N ALA A 342 11.21 -10.03 -5.24
CA ALA A 342 12.29 -9.08 -4.99
C ALA A 342 13.58 -9.82 -4.58
N PRO A 343 14.74 -9.45 -5.13
CA PRO A 343 16.01 -10.05 -4.77
C PRO A 343 16.41 -9.70 -3.33
N VAL A 344 17.28 -10.50 -2.75
CA VAL A 344 18.02 -10.08 -1.56
C VAL A 344 18.97 -8.96 -2.00
N ALA A 345 18.74 -7.75 -1.50
CA ALA A 345 19.53 -6.58 -1.87
C ALA A 345 20.98 -6.70 -1.37
N ASN A 346 21.89 -5.94 -2.01
CA ASN A 346 23.23 -5.75 -1.52
C ASN A 346 23.25 -5.22 -0.10
N GLN A 347 24.11 -5.75 0.74
CA GLN A 347 24.30 -5.27 2.10
C GLN A 347 25.18 -4.01 2.08
N LEU A 348 24.63 -2.88 1.67
CA LEU A 348 25.35 -1.60 1.59
C LEU A 348 25.94 -1.15 2.93
N SER A 349 25.36 -1.60 4.05
CA SER A 349 25.91 -1.37 5.39
C SER A 349 27.31 -1.96 5.58
N GLN A 350 27.64 -3.02 4.84
CA GLN A 350 28.97 -3.68 4.90
C GLN A 350 29.98 -3.04 3.93
N ASP A 351 29.53 -2.30 2.95
CA ASP A 351 30.34 -1.67 1.92
C ASP A 351 30.85 -0.27 2.30
N GLY A 352 30.65 0.15 3.55
CA GLY A 352 31.09 1.45 4.05
C GLY A 352 30.26 2.65 3.59
N HIS A 353 29.07 2.43 3.02
CA HIS A 353 28.12 3.49 2.73
C HIS A 353 27.60 4.13 4.03
N PRO A 354 27.48 5.47 4.10
CA PRO A 354 26.96 6.13 5.30
C PRO A 354 25.49 5.81 5.52
N THR A 355 25.12 5.60 6.78
CA THR A 355 23.71 5.48 7.17
C THR A 355 22.96 6.78 6.86
N LYS A 356 21.73 6.66 6.33
CA LYS A 356 20.85 7.77 5.98
C LYS A 356 19.54 7.69 6.75
N ASN A 357 19.07 8.82 7.24
CA ASN A 357 17.81 8.93 7.97
C ASN A 357 16.66 9.19 7.01
N VAL A 358 15.64 8.35 7.06
CA VAL A 358 14.44 8.44 6.20
C VAL A 358 13.19 8.60 7.05
N TRP A 359 12.36 9.59 6.74
CA TRP A 359 11.01 9.69 7.26
C TRP A 359 10.05 8.99 6.29
N LEU A 360 9.31 8.01 6.79
CA LEU A 360 8.39 7.22 5.99
C LEU A 360 6.99 7.28 6.60
N ASN A 361 6.03 7.81 5.85
CA ASN A 361 4.64 7.95 6.28
C ASN A 361 3.77 6.86 5.67
N ILE A 362 3.08 6.12 6.53
CA ILE A 362 2.04 5.14 6.17
C ILE A 362 0.68 5.74 6.51
N TYR A 363 -0.22 5.76 5.54
CA TYR A 363 -1.55 6.37 5.65
C TYR A 363 -2.35 5.88 6.86
N ASN A 364 -2.46 4.58 7.04
CA ASN A 364 -3.32 3.99 8.06
C ASN A 364 -2.67 2.75 8.68
N ALA A 365 -2.31 2.84 9.94
CA ALA A 365 -1.75 1.70 10.67
C ALA A 365 -2.78 0.60 10.98
N ALA A 366 -4.07 0.87 10.85
CA ALA A 366 -5.13 -0.13 10.98
C ALA A 366 -5.43 -0.89 9.68
N ASP A 367 -4.91 -0.43 8.54
CA ASP A 367 -4.98 -1.17 7.28
C ASP A 367 -4.09 -2.41 7.37
N ASN A 368 -4.71 -3.59 7.20
CA ASN A 368 -4.02 -4.87 7.36
C ASN A 368 -2.95 -5.10 6.30
N PHE A 369 -3.17 -4.65 5.06
CA PHE A 369 -2.17 -4.76 4.02
C PHE A 369 -0.94 -3.90 4.35
N LEU A 370 -1.14 -2.65 4.77
CA LEU A 370 -0.03 -1.75 5.10
C LEU A 370 0.74 -2.19 6.35
N SER A 371 0.04 -2.58 7.41
CA SER A 371 0.67 -2.89 8.70
C SER A 371 1.22 -4.31 8.79
N ALA A 372 0.54 -5.31 8.23
CA ALA A 372 0.93 -6.71 8.35
C ALA A 372 1.70 -7.25 7.14
N THR A 373 1.68 -6.55 5.99
CA THR A 373 2.38 -7.00 4.78
C THR A 373 3.43 -5.98 4.33
N TYR A 374 3.01 -4.74 4.02
CA TYR A 374 3.89 -3.79 3.35
C TYR A 374 5.01 -3.26 4.26
N GLN A 375 4.69 -2.83 5.48
CA GLN A 375 5.69 -2.33 6.42
C GLN A 375 6.72 -3.40 6.81
N PRO A 376 6.38 -4.66 7.13
CA PRO A 376 7.37 -5.71 7.32
C PRO A 376 8.27 -5.95 6.12
N LEU A 377 7.75 -5.84 4.89
CA LEU A 377 8.56 -5.94 3.67
C LEU A 377 9.55 -4.78 3.55
N LEU A 378 9.14 -3.54 3.83
CA LEU A 378 10.06 -2.40 3.89
C LEU A 378 11.17 -2.64 4.92
N GLN A 379 10.83 -3.12 6.11
CA GLN A 379 11.77 -3.41 7.19
C GLN A 379 12.78 -4.52 6.84
N ASN A 380 12.49 -5.37 5.87
CA ASN A 380 13.47 -6.34 5.37
C ASN A 380 14.60 -5.70 4.56
N TYR A 381 14.39 -4.50 4.02
CA TYR A 381 15.34 -3.84 3.12
C TYR A 381 16.02 -2.62 3.73
N ASP A 382 15.50 -2.00 4.78
CA ASP A 382 16.06 -0.77 5.35
C ASP A 382 17.48 -0.98 5.89
N ASP A 383 17.70 -2.01 6.70
CA ASP A 383 19.03 -2.37 7.23
C ASP A 383 20.03 -2.74 6.12
N ILE A 384 19.57 -3.53 5.13
CA ILE A 384 20.39 -3.99 4.00
C ILE A 384 20.89 -2.79 3.18
N LEU A 385 20.03 -1.80 2.97
CA LEU A 385 20.33 -0.57 2.24
C LEU A 385 20.96 0.52 3.13
N ASN A 386 21.25 0.20 4.38
CA ASN A 386 21.82 1.12 5.37
C ASN A 386 21.02 2.40 5.53
N LEU A 387 19.70 2.24 5.72
CA LEU A 387 18.73 3.28 5.96
C LEU A 387 18.19 3.17 7.39
N ASN A 388 18.21 4.28 8.13
CA ASN A 388 17.53 4.40 9.41
C ASN A 388 16.14 4.98 9.15
N VAL A 389 15.14 4.11 9.02
CA VAL A 389 13.78 4.50 8.64
C VAL A 389 12.90 4.71 9.87
N GLU A 390 12.37 5.93 10.03
CA GLU A 390 11.33 6.21 11.01
C GLU A 390 9.95 6.01 10.36
N TYR A 391 9.26 4.95 10.79
CA TYR A 391 7.93 4.59 10.29
C TYR A 391 6.85 5.35 11.06
N ILE A 392 6.14 6.25 10.38
CA ILE A 392 5.06 7.07 10.94
C ILE A 392 3.74 6.64 10.30
N GLY A 393 2.73 6.34 11.11
CA GLY A 393 1.46 5.85 10.59
C GLY A 393 0.24 6.31 11.36
N GLY A 394 -0.94 6.06 10.78
CA GLY A 394 -2.23 6.17 11.44
C GLY A 394 -2.80 7.59 11.56
N ASP A 395 -2.35 8.53 10.75
CA ASP A 395 -2.80 9.93 10.81
C ASP A 395 -3.95 10.26 9.86
N GLY A 396 -4.27 9.36 8.92
CA GLY A 396 -5.30 9.56 7.90
C GLY A 396 -5.01 10.71 6.94
N GLN A 397 -3.79 11.25 6.97
CA GLN A 397 -3.30 12.32 6.09
C GLN A 397 -4.16 13.58 6.09
N THR A 398 -4.63 14.01 7.25
CA THR A 398 -5.20 15.36 7.39
C THR A 398 -4.08 16.38 7.49
N GLU A 399 -4.28 17.60 6.99
CA GLU A 399 -3.26 18.67 6.99
C GLU A 399 -2.67 18.92 8.40
N GLY A 400 -3.49 18.97 9.43
CA GLY A 400 -3.03 19.14 10.81
C GLY A 400 -2.19 17.97 11.32
N ASN A 401 -2.55 16.74 10.93
CA ASN A 401 -1.79 15.54 11.32
C ASN A 401 -0.45 15.49 10.59
N ILE A 402 -0.41 15.81 9.31
CA ILE A 402 0.84 15.88 8.53
C ILE A 402 1.82 16.85 9.18
N THR A 403 1.36 18.07 9.49
CA THR A 403 2.18 19.10 10.14
C THR A 403 2.71 18.65 11.51
N ASN A 404 1.87 18.01 12.31
CA ASN A 404 2.28 17.52 13.64
C ASN A 404 3.29 16.36 13.56
N ARG A 405 3.20 15.50 12.55
CA ARG A 405 4.06 14.31 12.40
C ARG A 405 5.40 14.63 11.74
N LEU A 406 5.47 15.64 10.89
CA LEU A 406 6.70 16.10 10.24
C LEU A 406 7.09 17.51 10.72
N SER A 407 7.20 17.68 12.05
CA SER A 407 7.51 18.97 12.66
C SER A 407 8.95 19.44 12.49
N ASN A 408 9.87 18.53 12.18
CA ASN A 408 11.29 18.85 11.95
C ASN A 408 11.86 18.07 10.76
N PRO A 409 11.54 18.47 9.52
CA PRO A 409 12.01 17.76 8.32
C PRO A 409 13.53 17.81 8.13
N SER A 410 14.21 18.75 8.80
CA SER A 410 15.67 18.92 8.66
C SER A 410 16.49 17.75 9.21
N GLN A 411 15.94 16.95 10.11
CA GLN A 411 16.62 15.79 10.69
C GLN A 411 16.73 14.58 9.75
N TYR A 412 15.97 14.55 8.66
CA TYR A 412 15.95 13.44 7.72
C TYR A 412 16.74 13.79 6.47
N ASP A 413 17.31 12.77 5.81
CA ASP A 413 18.02 12.89 4.55
C ASP A 413 17.09 12.70 3.34
N ALA A 414 16.00 11.95 3.51
CA ALA A 414 15.01 11.68 2.47
C ALA A 414 13.60 11.40 3.05
N PHE A 415 12.60 11.38 2.17
CA PHE A 415 11.20 11.19 2.53
C PHE A 415 10.54 10.12 1.66
N ALA A 416 9.73 9.27 2.27
CA ALA A 416 8.84 8.33 1.58
C ALA A 416 7.41 8.51 2.09
N ILE A 417 6.44 8.68 1.17
CA ILE A 417 5.07 9.03 1.52
C ILE A 417 4.09 8.12 0.78
N ASN A 418 3.30 7.37 1.55
CA ASN A 418 2.17 6.59 1.05
C ASN A 418 0.98 7.55 0.81
N MET A 419 0.87 8.11 -0.41
CA MET A 419 -0.07 9.18 -0.74
C MET A 419 -1.44 8.61 -1.10
N VAL A 420 -2.40 8.71 -0.18
CA VAL A 420 -3.75 8.15 -0.35
C VAL A 420 -4.81 9.20 -0.67
N LYS A 421 -4.77 10.35 -0.01
CA LYS A 421 -5.74 11.42 -0.25
C LYS A 421 -5.27 12.29 -1.42
N THR A 422 -6.09 12.36 -2.47
CA THR A 422 -5.76 12.95 -3.76
C THR A 422 -5.19 14.38 -3.69
N ASP A 423 -5.69 15.21 -2.78
CA ASP A 423 -5.34 16.63 -2.73
C ASP A 423 -4.23 16.98 -1.71
N ASN A 424 -3.65 15.99 -1.03
CA ASN A 424 -2.71 16.25 0.06
C ASN A 424 -1.23 16.28 -0.36
N SER A 425 -0.90 15.98 -1.61
CA SER A 425 0.46 16.11 -2.12
C SER A 425 1.02 17.53 -1.93
N ALA A 426 0.18 18.55 -2.15
CA ALA A 426 0.53 19.96 -1.95
C ALA A 426 0.86 20.28 -0.48
N SER A 427 0.18 19.67 0.49
CA SER A 427 0.44 19.87 1.92
C SER A 427 1.81 19.34 2.33
N TYR A 428 2.19 18.15 1.84
CA TYR A 428 3.53 17.59 2.09
C TYR A 428 4.63 18.42 1.43
N THR A 429 4.46 18.79 0.16
CA THR A 429 5.46 19.58 -0.57
C THR A 429 5.61 20.99 0.01
N ALA A 430 4.55 21.63 0.49
CA ALA A 430 4.62 22.90 1.19
C ALA A 430 5.41 22.79 2.50
N LEU A 431 5.28 21.70 3.23
CA LEU A 431 6.02 21.45 4.47
C LEU A 431 7.52 21.23 4.20
N LEU A 432 7.85 20.47 3.15
CA LEU A 432 9.22 20.21 2.74
C LEU A 432 9.92 21.44 2.13
N ASN A 433 9.16 22.43 1.67
CA ASN A 433 9.71 23.69 1.16
C ASN A 433 10.17 24.66 2.26
N GLN A 434 9.88 24.39 3.51
CA GLN A 434 10.35 25.19 4.67
C GLN A 434 11.79 24.81 5.01
#